data_7f6284aa20f0e6fa39e0b60c564a85dd
#
_entry.id   7f6284aa20f0e6fa39e0b60c564a85dd
#
_cell.length_a   1.000
_cell.length_b   1.000
_cell.length_c   1.000
_cell.angle_alpha   90.00
_cell.angle_beta   90.00
_cell.angle_gamma   90.00
#
_symmetry.space_group_name_H-M   'P 1'
#
loop_
_entity.id
_entity.type
_entity.pdbx_description
1 polymer ?
#
loop_
_entity_poly.entity_id
_entity_poly.type
_entity_poly.pdbx_seq_one_letter_code
_entity_poly.pdbx_strand_id
1 'polypeptide(L)'
;ETIEVARPVEQCFRYVSDFRTTLEWDPTVLEANKTTEGIIEVGTRFALRCKAGPVTMSLEYVMEELTPFQCIVLSGKGRFFNVRDTITLEDVGDGVTRITYVAQFSYRFGLEHLARQQTAGLKKMGRASVRRLARALADDNPTPTASHDTAKRDKHLPGALRCFTRFGYRRGRSRWAPMSTDMTGKHVVLTGGNSGLGAAAAVSLLEAGA
;
A
#
# COMPACT_ATOMS: atom_id res chain seq x y z
N GLU A 1 17.84 -6.57 -4.35
CA GLU A 1 17.18 -7.87 -4.30
C GLU A 1 16.22 -7.98 -5.49
N THR A 2 16.16 -9.19 -6.09
CA THR A 2 15.34 -9.47 -7.27
C THR A 2 14.43 -10.66 -7.00
N ILE A 3 13.20 -10.62 -7.51
CA ILE A 3 12.23 -11.71 -7.48
C ILE A 3 11.55 -11.86 -8.84
N GLU A 4 11.01 -13.05 -9.09
CA GLU A 4 10.09 -13.30 -10.17
C GLU A 4 8.74 -13.74 -9.59
N VAL A 5 7.66 -13.22 -10.16
CA VAL A 5 6.29 -13.51 -9.73
C VAL A 5 5.44 -13.86 -10.93
N ALA A 6 4.62 -14.91 -10.83
CA ALA A 6 3.70 -15.35 -11.86
C ALA A 6 2.47 -14.42 -11.92
N ARG A 7 2.71 -13.19 -12.37
CA ARG A 7 1.69 -12.14 -12.50
C ARG A 7 2.09 -11.15 -13.61
N PRO A 8 1.13 -10.67 -14.43
CA PRO A 8 1.38 -9.68 -15.48
C PRO A 8 1.99 -8.39 -14.93
N VAL A 9 2.89 -7.78 -15.71
CA VAL A 9 3.65 -6.59 -15.32
C VAL A 9 2.76 -5.39 -14.97
N GLU A 10 1.62 -5.24 -15.63
CA GLU A 10 0.65 -4.18 -15.34
C GLU A 10 0.06 -4.30 -13.94
N GLN A 11 -0.21 -5.53 -13.51
CA GLN A 11 -0.76 -5.79 -12.17
C GLN A 11 0.31 -5.56 -11.11
N CYS A 12 1.54 -6.05 -11.34
CA CYS A 12 2.67 -5.80 -10.47
C CYS A 12 2.94 -4.31 -10.34
N PHE A 13 3.02 -3.58 -11.46
CA PHE A 13 3.26 -2.14 -11.47
C PHE A 13 2.20 -1.37 -10.70
N ARG A 14 0.92 -1.68 -10.93
CA ARG A 14 -0.21 -1.04 -10.25
C ARG A 14 -0.15 -1.24 -8.74
N TYR A 15 0.27 -2.42 -8.31
CA TYR A 15 0.41 -2.76 -6.90
C TYR A 15 1.58 -2.02 -6.25
N VAL A 16 2.79 -2.09 -6.83
CA VAL A 16 3.99 -1.49 -6.21
C VAL A 16 4.07 0.03 -6.38
N SER A 17 3.36 0.64 -7.34
CA SER A 17 3.28 2.10 -7.48
C SER A 17 2.46 2.75 -6.37
N ASP A 18 1.51 2.04 -5.79
CA ASP A 18 0.83 2.49 -4.59
C ASP A 18 1.66 2.16 -3.34
N PHE A 19 2.46 3.10 -2.90
CA PHE A 19 3.39 2.89 -1.80
C PHE A 19 2.71 2.65 -0.44
N ARG A 20 1.37 2.73 -0.37
CA ARG A 20 0.59 2.27 0.78
C ARG A 20 0.64 0.75 0.94
N THR A 21 0.83 0.02 -0.16
CA THR A 21 0.97 -1.45 -0.14
C THR A 21 2.21 -1.93 0.62
N THR A 22 3.18 -1.04 0.90
CA THR A 22 4.33 -1.35 1.76
C THR A 22 3.92 -1.91 3.13
N LEU A 23 2.74 -1.56 3.63
CA LEU A 23 2.14 -2.15 4.84
C LEU A 23 2.02 -3.67 4.79
N GLU A 24 1.85 -4.24 3.60
CA GLU A 24 1.62 -5.67 3.41
C GLU A 24 2.93 -6.44 3.29
N TRP A 25 3.92 -5.83 2.65
CA TRP A 25 5.15 -6.53 2.29
C TRP A 25 6.41 -6.04 2.99
N ASP A 26 6.45 -4.81 3.50
CA ASP A 26 7.60 -4.36 4.30
C ASP A 26 7.32 -4.54 5.80
N PRO A 27 8.01 -5.49 6.48
CA PRO A 27 7.78 -5.77 7.90
C PRO A 27 8.17 -4.62 8.82
N THR A 28 8.85 -3.60 8.31
CA THR A 28 9.25 -2.42 9.08
C THR A 28 8.20 -1.32 9.06
N VAL A 29 7.32 -1.32 8.06
CA VAL A 29 6.29 -0.30 7.91
C VAL A 29 5.12 -0.57 8.86
N LEU A 30 4.79 0.41 9.67
CA LEU A 30 3.69 0.38 10.64
C LEU A 30 2.47 1.15 10.13
N GLU A 31 2.70 2.22 9.38
CA GLU A 31 1.67 3.06 8.76
C GLU A 31 2.19 3.57 7.42
N ALA A 32 1.31 3.62 6.42
CA ALA A 32 1.59 4.19 5.12
C ALA A 32 0.35 4.93 4.62
N ASN A 33 0.48 6.23 4.39
CA ASN A 33 -0.60 7.10 3.97
C ASN A 33 -0.18 7.91 2.76
N LYS A 34 -1.02 8.01 1.74
CA LYS A 34 -0.86 8.95 0.65
C LYS A 34 -1.34 10.32 1.14
N THR A 35 -0.49 11.34 1.04
CA THR A 35 -0.76 12.69 1.57
C THR A 35 -1.16 13.71 0.50
N THR A 36 -0.95 13.40 -0.77
CA THR A 36 -1.46 14.18 -1.91
C THR A 36 -2.81 13.64 -2.36
N GLU A 37 -3.70 14.50 -2.81
CA GLU A 37 -4.97 14.09 -3.44
C GLU A 37 -4.75 13.59 -4.89
N GLY A 38 -5.78 13.01 -5.48
CA GLY A 38 -5.78 12.57 -6.88
C GLY A 38 -5.12 11.20 -7.12
N ILE A 39 -4.78 10.94 -8.38
CA ILE A 39 -4.14 9.69 -8.83
C ILE A 39 -2.67 9.64 -8.38
N ILE A 40 -2.05 8.45 -8.52
CA ILE A 40 -0.61 8.29 -8.29
C ILE A 40 0.13 8.72 -9.55
N GLU A 41 1.00 9.71 -9.39
CA GLU A 41 1.81 10.32 -10.46
C GLU A 41 3.13 10.85 -9.89
N VAL A 42 4.01 11.33 -10.75
CA VAL A 42 5.24 12.01 -10.30
C VAL A 42 4.87 13.21 -9.42
N GLY A 43 5.52 13.34 -8.27
CA GLY A 43 5.20 14.32 -7.23
C GLY A 43 4.22 13.82 -6.17
N THR A 44 3.58 12.65 -6.35
CA THR A 44 2.76 12.03 -5.29
C THR A 44 3.58 11.83 -4.03
N ARG A 45 3.00 12.15 -2.88
CA ARG A 45 3.65 12.06 -1.58
C ARG A 45 3.02 11.00 -0.70
N PHE A 46 3.87 10.31 0.05
CA PHE A 46 3.46 9.32 1.04
C PHE A 46 4.15 9.61 2.37
N ALA A 47 3.41 9.48 3.46
CA ALA A 47 3.95 9.52 4.82
C ALA A 47 3.96 8.10 5.38
N LEU A 48 5.15 7.60 5.70
CA LEU A 48 5.34 6.28 6.29
C LEU A 48 5.85 6.41 7.72
N ARG A 49 5.38 5.52 8.58
CA ARG A 49 5.92 5.32 9.91
C ARG A 49 6.56 3.95 9.97
N CYS A 50 7.86 3.90 10.17
CA CYS A 50 8.66 2.68 10.13
C CYS A 50 9.30 2.36 11.47
N LYS A 51 9.47 1.07 11.75
CA LYS A 51 10.19 0.58 12.92
C LYS A 51 11.64 0.25 12.56
N ALA A 52 12.57 0.83 13.27
CA ALA A 52 14.00 0.52 13.17
C ALA A 52 14.53 0.04 14.53
N GLY A 53 14.54 -1.26 14.75
CA GLY A 53 14.83 -1.83 16.06
C GLY A 53 13.80 -1.39 17.11
N PRO A 54 14.24 -0.77 18.24
CA PRO A 54 13.34 -0.27 19.28
C PRO A 54 12.71 1.10 18.93
N VAL A 55 13.20 1.76 17.88
CA VAL A 55 12.80 3.14 17.54
C VAL A 55 11.81 3.15 16.40
N THR A 56 10.81 4.01 16.51
CA THR A 56 9.89 4.32 15.41
C THR A 56 10.29 5.65 14.79
N MET A 57 10.29 5.72 13.47
CA MET A 57 10.62 6.93 12.71
C MET A 57 9.60 7.20 11.61
N SER A 58 9.44 8.47 11.28
CA SER A 58 8.63 8.91 10.17
C SER A 58 9.51 9.20 8.96
N LEU A 59 9.03 8.80 7.79
CA LEU A 59 9.65 9.04 6.49
C LEU A 59 8.62 9.71 5.59
N GLU A 60 9.02 10.76 4.91
CA GLU A 60 8.22 11.40 3.87
C GLU A 60 8.80 11.03 2.51
N TYR A 61 8.01 10.32 1.73
CA TYR A 61 8.36 9.90 0.38
C TYR A 61 7.73 10.80 -0.67
N VAL A 62 8.47 11.02 -1.75
CA VAL A 62 7.99 11.69 -2.97
C VAL A 62 8.28 10.77 -4.15
N MET A 63 7.30 10.56 -5.01
CA MET A 63 7.46 9.88 -6.28
C MET A 63 8.28 10.77 -7.23
N GLU A 64 9.49 10.35 -7.58
CA GLU A 64 10.38 11.11 -8.47
C GLU A 64 10.25 10.66 -9.93
N GLU A 65 10.00 9.37 -10.13
CA GLU A 65 9.82 8.78 -11.46
C GLU A 65 8.71 7.72 -11.41
N LEU A 66 7.90 7.70 -12.46
CA LEU A 66 6.84 6.73 -12.66
C LEU A 66 6.75 6.40 -14.15
N THR A 67 7.65 5.54 -14.62
CA THR A 67 7.64 5.04 -16.00
C THR A 67 6.76 3.79 -16.06
N PRO A 68 5.60 3.84 -16.77
CA PRO A 68 4.63 2.76 -16.76
C PRO A 68 5.25 1.40 -17.10
N PHE A 69 4.98 0.42 -16.24
CA PHE A 69 5.38 -0.99 -16.37
C PHE A 69 6.90 -1.25 -16.37
N GLN A 70 7.73 -0.23 -16.10
CA GLN A 70 9.19 -0.34 -16.15
C GLN A 70 9.89 0.11 -14.88
N CYS A 71 9.61 1.33 -14.40
CA CYS A 71 10.41 1.91 -13.32
C CYS A 71 9.59 2.82 -12.41
N ILE A 72 9.86 2.72 -11.12
CA ILE A 72 9.32 3.58 -10.08
C ILE A 72 10.47 4.03 -9.20
N VAL A 73 10.62 5.33 -9.00
CA VAL A 73 11.64 5.89 -8.11
C VAL A 73 10.96 6.78 -7.08
N LEU A 74 11.26 6.50 -5.81
CA LEU A 74 10.81 7.31 -4.70
C LEU A 74 11.99 7.81 -3.88
N SER A 75 11.91 9.05 -3.43
CA SER A 75 12.87 9.67 -2.52
C SER A 75 12.22 9.85 -1.15
N GLY A 76 12.74 9.16 -0.17
CA GLY A 76 12.27 9.22 1.22
C GLY A 76 13.19 10.09 2.08
N LYS A 77 12.62 11.00 2.86
CA LYS A 77 13.33 11.88 3.79
C LYS A 77 12.99 11.52 5.22
N GLY A 78 14.01 11.19 6.00
CA GLY A 78 13.92 10.96 7.43
C GLY A 78 14.79 11.93 8.23
N ARG A 79 14.69 11.85 9.55
CA ARG A 79 15.46 12.70 10.45
C ARG A 79 16.98 12.47 10.35
N PHE A 80 17.38 11.20 10.21
CA PHE A 80 18.79 10.77 10.30
C PHE A 80 19.39 10.32 8.97
N PHE A 81 18.55 9.98 8.00
CA PHE A 81 18.97 9.53 6.69
C PHE A 81 17.92 9.89 5.63
N ASN A 82 18.36 9.89 4.39
CA ASN A 82 17.46 9.85 3.23
C ASN A 82 17.59 8.46 2.60
N VAL A 83 16.55 8.04 1.93
CA VAL A 83 16.52 6.79 1.18
C VAL A 83 16.02 7.08 -0.24
N ARG A 84 16.60 6.42 -1.22
CA ARG A 84 16.12 6.41 -2.60
C ARG A 84 15.77 4.98 -2.95
N ASP A 85 14.52 4.73 -3.18
CA ASP A 85 13.98 3.43 -3.55
C ASP A 85 13.75 3.40 -5.05
N THR A 86 14.34 2.41 -5.72
CA THR A 86 14.16 2.16 -7.14
C THR A 86 13.57 0.77 -7.33
N ILE A 87 12.42 0.69 -7.97
CA ILE A 87 11.73 -0.55 -8.30
C ILE A 87 11.68 -0.65 -9.82
N THR A 88 12.36 -1.62 -10.39
CA THR A 88 12.29 -1.92 -11.83
C THR A 88 11.47 -3.17 -12.07
N LEU A 89 10.66 -3.14 -13.11
CA LEU A 89 9.82 -4.26 -13.53
C LEU A 89 10.19 -4.64 -14.95
N GLU A 90 10.25 -5.93 -15.22
CA GLU A 90 10.53 -6.51 -16.53
C GLU A 90 9.54 -7.64 -16.78
N ASP A 91 8.83 -7.59 -17.90
CA ASP A 91 8.04 -8.72 -18.38
C ASP A 91 8.98 -9.76 -18.95
N VAL A 92 9.05 -10.94 -18.34
CA VAL A 92 9.92 -12.04 -18.78
C VAL A 92 9.18 -13.08 -19.64
N GLY A 93 7.92 -12.82 -19.97
CA GLY A 93 7.05 -13.70 -20.73
C GLY A 93 6.18 -14.62 -19.85
N ASP A 94 5.24 -15.30 -20.48
CA ASP A 94 4.31 -16.25 -19.84
C ASP A 94 3.54 -15.69 -18.62
N GLY A 95 3.30 -14.37 -18.59
CA GLY A 95 2.64 -13.70 -17.48
C GLY A 95 3.49 -13.63 -16.21
N VAL A 96 4.81 -13.73 -16.36
CA VAL A 96 5.78 -13.62 -15.26
C VAL A 96 6.46 -12.26 -15.30
N THR A 97 6.55 -11.60 -14.16
CA THR A 97 7.26 -10.33 -13.99
C THR A 97 8.47 -10.50 -13.11
N ARG A 98 9.61 -10.00 -13.56
CA ARG A 98 10.81 -9.81 -12.74
C ARG A 98 10.77 -8.42 -12.10
N ILE A 99 10.88 -8.38 -10.77
CA ILE A 99 10.90 -7.15 -9.99
C ILE A 99 12.24 -7.04 -9.29
N THR A 100 12.96 -5.96 -9.54
CA THR A 100 14.19 -5.63 -8.83
C THR A 100 13.98 -4.41 -7.95
N TYR A 101 14.22 -4.56 -6.66
CA TYR A 101 14.11 -3.50 -5.66
C TYR A 101 15.46 -3.12 -5.10
N VAL A 102 15.80 -1.83 -5.19
CA VAL A 102 17.06 -1.25 -4.71
C VAL A 102 16.74 -0.09 -3.78
N ALA A 103 17.17 -0.17 -2.52
CA ALA A 103 17.11 0.92 -1.56
C ALA A 103 18.52 1.47 -1.31
N GLN A 104 18.73 2.75 -1.59
CA GLN A 104 19.99 3.45 -1.36
C GLN A 104 19.83 4.43 -0.20
N PHE A 105 20.60 4.22 0.86
CA PHE A 105 20.57 5.06 2.05
C PHE A 105 21.72 6.05 2.05
N SER A 106 21.41 7.32 2.30
CA SER A 106 22.39 8.37 2.57
C SER A 106 22.19 8.93 3.98
N TYR A 107 23.19 8.79 4.82
CA TYR A 107 23.12 9.18 6.23
C TYR A 107 23.51 10.63 6.41
N ARG A 108 22.89 11.28 7.42
CA ARG A 108 23.18 12.67 7.79
C ARG A 108 24.05 12.68 9.06
N PHE A 109 24.75 13.80 9.31
CA PHE A 109 25.50 14.06 10.54
C PHE A 109 26.65 13.08 10.84
N GLY A 110 27.37 12.60 9.83
CA GLY A 110 28.53 11.71 10.02
C GLY A 110 28.19 10.30 10.54
N LEU A 111 26.91 9.91 10.49
CA LEU A 111 26.44 8.59 10.91
C LEU A 111 26.80 7.46 9.94
N GLU A 112 27.57 7.76 8.90
CA GLU A 112 28.01 6.79 7.86
C GLU A 112 28.82 5.61 8.45
N HIS A 113 29.50 5.86 9.57
CA HIS A 113 30.27 4.81 10.26
C HIS A 113 29.36 3.74 10.90
N LEU A 114 28.20 4.15 11.45
CA LEU A 114 27.20 3.23 11.97
C LEU A 114 26.53 2.42 10.83
N ALA A 115 26.39 3.02 9.64
CA ALA A 115 25.80 2.37 8.47
C ALA A 115 26.58 1.12 8.05
N ARG A 116 27.91 1.18 8.09
CA ARG A 116 28.77 0.04 7.71
C ARG A 116 28.57 -1.18 8.61
N GLN A 117 28.31 -0.96 9.90
CA GLN A 117 28.04 -2.05 10.85
C GLN A 117 26.63 -2.64 10.70
N GLN A 118 25.69 -1.90 10.12
CA GLN A 118 24.29 -2.35 9.96
C GLN A 118 23.97 -2.96 8.59
N THR A 119 24.94 -3.01 7.67
CA THR A 119 24.74 -3.50 6.29
C THR A 119 24.13 -4.90 6.23
N ALA A 120 24.56 -5.80 7.13
CA ALA A 120 24.01 -7.16 7.18
C ALA A 120 22.53 -7.18 7.62
N GLY A 121 22.17 -6.32 8.57
CA GLY A 121 20.80 -6.15 9.04
C GLY A 121 19.88 -5.59 7.94
N LEU A 122 20.34 -4.57 7.23
CA LEU A 122 19.62 -3.97 6.10
C LEU A 122 19.41 -4.97 4.95
N LYS A 123 20.43 -5.75 4.61
CA LYS A 123 20.30 -6.83 3.61
C LYS A 123 19.30 -7.89 4.04
N LYS A 124 19.29 -8.29 5.32
CA LYS A 124 18.32 -9.25 5.86
C LYS A 124 16.89 -8.69 5.78
N MET A 125 16.70 -7.42 6.11
CA MET A 125 15.43 -6.72 5.99
C MET A 125 14.95 -6.68 4.53
N GLY A 126 15.80 -6.23 3.61
CA GLY A 126 15.46 -6.15 2.19
C GLY A 126 15.01 -7.50 1.63
N ARG A 127 15.72 -8.59 1.96
CA ARG A 127 15.30 -9.96 1.59
C ARG A 127 13.94 -10.35 2.17
N ALA A 128 13.66 -9.96 3.40
CA ALA A 128 12.38 -10.26 4.03
C ALA A 128 11.24 -9.50 3.36
N SER A 129 11.45 -8.20 3.05
CA SER A 129 10.47 -7.36 2.36
C SER A 129 10.15 -7.89 0.97
N VAL A 130 11.18 -8.21 0.18
CA VAL A 130 11.01 -8.71 -1.19
C VAL A 130 10.34 -10.08 -1.23
N ARG A 131 10.65 -10.99 -0.28
CA ARG A 131 9.93 -12.27 -0.15
C ARG A 131 8.46 -12.10 0.22
N ARG A 132 8.13 -11.12 1.05
CA ARG A 132 6.73 -10.80 1.38
C ARG A 132 6.02 -10.17 0.19
N LEU A 133 6.71 -9.30 -0.57
CA LEU A 133 6.19 -8.74 -1.81
C LEU A 133 5.82 -9.85 -2.81
N ALA A 134 6.70 -10.86 -2.98
CA ALA A 134 6.40 -11.99 -3.85
C ALA A 134 5.13 -12.75 -3.40
N ARG A 135 4.94 -12.94 -2.10
CA ARG A 135 3.74 -13.59 -1.55
C ARG A 135 2.50 -12.72 -1.76
N ALA A 136 2.58 -11.43 -1.43
CA ALA A 136 1.47 -10.50 -1.60
C ALA A 136 1.02 -10.39 -3.07
N LEU A 137 1.97 -10.51 -4.01
CA LEU A 137 1.67 -10.55 -5.43
C LEU A 137 1.18 -11.94 -5.92
N ALA A 138 1.52 -13.03 -5.22
CA ALA A 138 1.06 -14.38 -5.57
C ALA A 138 -0.38 -14.64 -5.10
N ASP A 139 -0.83 -13.97 -4.05
CA ASP A 139 -2.19 -14.10 -3.54
C ASP A 139 -3.17 -13.41 -4.50
N ASP A 140 -4.15 -14.15 -5.02
CA ASP A 140 -5.15 -13.69 -6.01
C ASP A 140 -6.08 -12.58 -5.51
N ASN A 141 -5.99 -12.23 -4.24
CA ASN A 141 -6.81 -11.20 -3.61
C ASN A 141 -5.93 -10.27 -2.76
N PRO A 142 -5.21 -9.31 -3.37
CA PRO A 142 -4.60 -8.22 -2.61
C PRO A 142 -5.71 -7.32 -2.08
N THR A 143 -6.40 -7.78 -1.07
CA THR A 143 -7.23 -6.89 -0.24
C THR A 143 -6.25 -5.98 0.46
N PRO A 144 -6.35 -4.65 0.32
CA PRO A 144 -5.60 -3.75 1.20
C PRO A 144 -6.03 -4.12 2.61
N THR A 145 -5.18 -4.83 3.31
CA THR A 145 -5.43 -5.19 4.70
C THR A 145 -5.42 -3.89 5.47
N ALA A 146 -6.61 -3.34 5.66
CA ALA A 146 -6.81 -2.25 6.60
C ALA A 146 -6.12 -2.68 7.89
N SER A 147 -5.11 -1.91 8.27
CA SER A 147 -4.23 -2.19 9.39
C SER A 147 -4.99 -2.80 10.57
N HIS A 148 -4.50 -3.93 11.07
CA HIS A 148 -5.04 -4.64 12.25
C HIS A 148 -5.10 -3.78 13.53
N ASP A 149 -4.59 -2.55 13.48
CA ASP A 149 -4.52 -1.63 14.62
C ASP A 149 -5.72 -0.69 14.76
N THR A 150 -6.62 -0.62 13.77
CA THR A 150 -7.87 0.16 13.90
C THR A 150 -8.78 -0.38 15.01
N ALA A 151 -8.75 -1.68 15.27
CA ALA A 151 -9.55 -2.29 16.32
C ALA A 151 -9.12 -1.87 17.75
N LYS A 152 -7.84 -1.57 17.96
CA LYS A 152 -7.33 -1.06 19.25
C LYS A 152 -7.54 0.44 19.40
N ARG A 153 -7.47 1.21 18.31
CA ARG A 153 -7.70 2.65 18.30
C ARG A 153 -9.17 3.02 18.56
N ASP A 154 -10.10 2.20 18.10
CA ASP A 154 -11.54 2.43 18.27
C ASP A 154 -12.00 2.44 19.75
N LYS A 155 -11.22 1.87 20.66
CA LYS A 155 -11.55 1.86 22.10
C LYS A 155 -11.47 3.22 22.77
N HIS A 156 -10.72 4.15 22.21
CA HIS A 156 -10.49 5.49 22.78
C HIS A 156 -11.16 6.64 22.02
N LEU A 157 -11.93 6.34 20.98
CA LEU A 157 -12.65 7.36 20.23
C LEU A 157 -13.90 7.82 21.00
N PRO A 158 -14.19 9.15 21.03
CA PRO A 158 -15.45 9.68 21.58
C PRO A 158 -16.66 9.00 20.93
N GLY A 159 -17.75 8.81 21.70
CA GLY A 159 -18.91 8.00 21.30
C GLY A 159 -19.51 8.35 19.93
N ALA A 160 -19.47 9.63 19.53
CA ALA A 160 -19.93 10.08 18.21
C ALA A 160 -19.09 9.51 17.05
N LEU A 161 -17.76 9.43 17.20
CA LEU A 161 -16.86 8.91 16.17
C LEU A 161 -16.94 7.37 16.06
N ARG A 162 -17.39 6.68 17.11
CA ARG A 162 -17.60 5.22 17.06
C ARG A 162 -18.68 4.82 16.05
N CYS A 163 -19.64 5.69 15.78
CA CYS A 163 -20.70 5.42 14.80
C CYS A 163 -20.18 5.36 13.37
N PHE A 164 -19.08 6.06 13.07
CA PHE A 164 -18.47 6.11 11.73
C PHE A 164 -17.36 5.09 11.52
N THR A 165 -17.12 4.21 12.48
CA THR A 165 -16.11 3.15 12.41
C THR A 165 -16.74 1.83 11.97
N ARG A 166 -15.88 0.86 11.59
CA ARG A 166 -16.31 -0.52 11.27
C ARG A 166 -17.16 -1.15 12.38
N PHE A 167 -16.90 -0.79 13.63
CA PHE A 167 -17.67 -1.27 14.79
C PHE A 167 -19.08 -0.66 14.80
N GLY A 168 -19.20 0.65 14.59
CA GLY A 168 -20.48 1.35 14.46
C GLY A 168 -21.29 0.82 13.29
N TYR A 169 -20.67 0.61 12.14
CA TYR A 169 -21.30 -0.01 10.98
C TYR A 169 -21.87 -1.41 11.28
N ARG A 170 -21.06 -2.30 11.89
CA ARG A 170 -21.52 -3.66 12.24
C ARG A 170 -22.68 -3.64 13.23
N ARG A 171 -22.63 -2.75 14.22
CA ARG A 171 -23.70 -2.59 15.20
C ARG A 171 -24.97 -1.98 14.58
N GLY A 172 -24.81 -1.04 13.65
CA GLY A 172 -25.93 -0.47 12.88
C GLY A 172 -26.58 -1.51 11.97
N ARG A 173 -25.75 -2.24 11.21
CA ARG A 173 -26.22 -3.25 10.23
C ARG A 173 -27.11 -4.32 10.84
N SER A 174 -26.88 -4.73 12.09
CA SER A 174 -27.74 -5.72 12.77
C SER A 174 -29.17 -5.23 13.02
N ARG A 175 -29.42 -3.92 12.88
CA ARG A 175 -30.72 -3.27 13.10
C ARG A 175 -31.37 -2.82 11.79
N TRP A 176 -30.65 -2.92 10.66
CA TRP A 176 -31.19 -2.53 9.36
C TRP A 176 -32.10 -3.63 8.83
N ALA A 177 -33.24 -3.21 8.29
CA ALA A 177 -34.07 -4.13 7.53
C ALA A 177 -33.31 -4.63 6.29
N PRO A 178 -33.48 -5.90 5.90
CA PRO A 178 -32.94 -6.39 4.65
C PRO A 178 -33.41 -5.48 3.49
N MET A 179 -32.47 -4.88 2.78
CA MET A 179 -32.80 -4.19 1.53
C MET A 179 -32.91 -5.25 0.42
N SER A 180 -34.12 -5.50 -0.04
CA SER A 180 -34.32 -6.17 -1.33
C SER A 180 -34.30 -5.09 -2.39
N THR A 181 -33.17 -4.87 -3.00
CA THR A 181 -33.01 -3.88 -4.04
C THR A 181 -32.93 -4.64 -5.35
N ASP A 182 -34.08 -4.78 -6.02
CA ASP A 182 -34.14 -5.22 -7.41
C ASP A 182 -33.88 -4.01 -8.30
N MET A 183 -32.77 -4.06 -9.03
CA MET A 183 -32.33 -3.01 -9.95
C MET A 183 -32.58 -3.41 -11.42
N THR A 184 -33.29 -4.50 -11.66
CA THR A 184 -33.57 -4.99 -13.01
C THR A 184 -34.23 -3.92 -13.87
N GLY A 185 -33.64 -3.63 -15.04
CA GLY A 185 -34.12 -2.62 -15.99
C GLY A 185 -33.87 -1.17 -15.59
N LYS A 186 -33.11 -0.90 -14.53
CA LYS A 186 -32.68 0.44 -14.12
C LYS A 186 -31.32 0.78 -14.69
N HIS A 187 -31.16 2.00 -15.14
CA HIS A 187 -29.85 2.54 -15.55
C HIS A 187 -29.27 3.36 -14.44
N VAL A 188 -28.06 3.02 -14.01
CA VAL A 188 -27.34 3.71 -12.93
C VAL A 188 -26.07 4.35 -13.48
N VAL A 189 -25.88 5.64 -13.23
CA VAL A 189 -24.64 6.36 -13.51
C VAL A 189 -23.87 6.51 -12.22
N LEU A 190 -22.69 5.87 -12.15
CA LEU A 190 -21.83 5.91 -10.97
C LEU A 190 -20.52 6.61 -11.31
N THR A 191 -20.21 7.69 -10.60
CA THR A 191 -18.91 8.37 -10.67
C THR A 191 -17.99 7.86 -9.58
N GLY A 192 -16.69 7.79 -9.86
CA GLY A 192 -15.71 7.26 -8.90
C GLY A 192 -15.77 5.74 -8.71
N GLY A 193 -16.27 5.00 -9.72
CA GLY A 193 -16.43 3.54 -9.67
C GLY A 193 -15.14 2.72 -9.77
N ASN A 194 -13.99 3.37 -9.91
CA ASN A 194 -12.70 2.70 -10.12
C ASN A 194 -11.98 2.27 -8.84
N SER A 195 -12.43 2.71 -7.67
CA SER A 195 -11.80 2.34 -6.38
C SER A 195 -12.73 2.58 -5.18
N GLY A 196 -12.38 1.99 -4.02
CA GLY A 196 -13.01 2.26 -2.73
C GLY A 196 -14.53 2.01 -2.73
N LEU A 197 -15.28 2.94 -2.16
CA LEU A 197 -16.73 2.82 -2.01
C LEU A 197 -17.46 2.76 -3.37
N GLY A 198 -16.99 3.52 -4.37
CA GLY A 198 -17.60 3.53 -5.69
C GLY A 198 -17.45 2.18 -6.39
N ALA A 199 -16.27 1.54 -6.32
CA ALA A 199 -16.06 0.21 -6.88
C ALA A 199 -16.94 -0.85 -6.19
N ALA A 200 -17.02 -0.81 -4.86
CA ALA A 200 -17.89 -1.72 -4.10
C ALA A 200 -19.37 -1.51 -4.44
N ALA A 201 -19.80 -0.25 -4.59
CA ALA A 201 -21.16 0.07 -5.00
C ALA A 201 -21.47 -0.42 -6.44
N ALA A 202 -20.51 -0.29 -7.38
CA ALA A 202 -20.67 -0.80 -8.75
C ALA A 202 -20.93 -2.31 -8.75
N VAL A 203 -20.12 -3.08 -8.01
CA VAL A 203 -20.31 -4.54 -7.90
C VAL A 203 -21.69 -4.85 -7.32
N SER A 204 -22.09 -4.21 -6.22
CA SER A 204 -23.38 -4.46 -5.57
C SER A 204 -24.57 -4.10 -6.47
N LEU A 205 -24.46 -3.06 -7.31
CA LEU A 205 -25.48 -2.67 -8.26
C LEU A 205 -25.62 -3.69 -9.41
N LEU A 206 -24.49 -4.20 -9.92
CA LEU A 206 -24.48 -5.26 -10.94
C LEU A 206 -25.08 -6.56 -10.38
N GLU A 207 -24.75 -6.95 -9.15
CA GLU A 207 -25.34 -8.12 -8.47
C GLU A 207 -26.85 -7.94 -8.24
N ALA A 208 -27.33 -6.71 -8.10
CA ALA A 208 -28.74 -6.38 -7.97
C ALA A 208 -29.49 -6.28 -9.33
N GLY A 209 -28.78 -6.47 -10.45
CA GLY A 209 -29.37 -6.52 -11.79
C GLY A 209 -29.43 -5.17 -12.53
N ALA A 210 -28.64 -4.17 -12.11
CA ALA A 210 -28.54 -2.87 -12.81
C ALA A 210 -27.72 -2.97 -14.10
#